data_b693ecbfef1adb9016e92a379d3a998e
#
_entry.id   b693ecbfef1adb9016e92a379d3a998e
#
_cell.length_a   1.000
_cell.length_b   1.000
_cell.length_c   1.000
_cell.angle_alpha   90.00
_cell.angle_beta   90.00
_cell.angle_gamma   90.00
#
_symmetry.space_group_name_H-M   'P 1'
#
loop_
_entity.id
_entity.type
_entity.pdbx_description
1 polymer ?
#
loop_
_entity_poly.entity_id
_entity_poly.type
_entity_poly.pdbx_seq_one_letter_code
_entity_poly.pdbx_strand_id
1 'polypeptide(L)'
;MSAALSALAKNSTAPAKPAAIAAARNKLDAHVREIVKWHFSPATGSPFWLAWAKQAGWNPAKVVKGFDDLLRFPNFTDDWLRDEQPERFVPKAYAKKPYMIFETGGTTGMPKQRVSWTDHLHDYSEFSDTLDDRYFPRNAHWLMAGPTGPRRLRLAIEHLANVRGGSCYHLDLDPRWVKRLIGKGEYAQAEAYKEHVVDQAITILRHRKNIHSLFTTPKILEAMAERTSLPGLGIKGVFCGGTSMTPQVVRFLAEEVLEGKALFVPTYGNTLMGLACSRPLSAKEGWSVIYHAPQPRATLRVVEPNEPTRDVAYGAWGRVELTTLTKEFFMPRLLERDEAMRREPIVRWPWDGVADVRPFGASSGKIIEGVY
;
A
#
# COMPACT_ATOMS: atom_id res chain seq x y z
N MET A 1 12.16 21.97 14.20
CA MET A 1 12.44 20.78 13.33
C MET A 1 13.35 19.84 14.08
N SER A 2 12.85 18.69 14.47
CA SER A 2 13.64 17.73 15.27
C SER A 2 14.87 17.26 14.48
N ALA A 3 16.05 17.22 15.15
CA ALA A 3 17.31 16.70 14.60
C ALA A 3 17.17 15.26 14.01
N ALA A 4 16.15 14.52 14.43
CA ALA A 4 15.81 13.18 13.98
C ALA A 4 15.32 13.12 12.53
N LEU A 5 14.45 14.05 12.09
CA LEU A 5 14.00 14.13 10.69
C LEU A 5 15.17 14.51 9.75
N SER A 6 16.13 15.29 10.25
CA SER A 6 17.33 15.71 9.50
C SER A 6 18.33 14.57 9.27
N ALA A 7 18.49 13.64 10.21
CA ALA A 7 19.48 12.55 10.12
C ALA A 7 19.04 11.42 9.18
N LEU A 8 17.74 11.09 9.15
CA LEU A 8 17.16 10.10 8.22
C LEU A 8 17.16 10.61 6.77
N ALA A 9 17.00 11.92 6.56
CA ALA A 9 16.96 12.53 5.22
C ALA A 9 18.31 12.50 4.48
N LYS A 10 19.45 12.60 5.20
CA LYS A 10 20.76 12.79 4.56
C LYS A 10 21.28 11.61 3.74
N ASN A 11 20.87 10.36 4.03
CA ASN A 11 21.40 9.17 3.35
C ASN A 11 20.42 8.47 2.40
N SER A 12 19.13 8.85 2.36
CA SER A 12 18.10 8.09 1.62
C SER A 12 17.55 8.78 0.37
N THR A 13 17.73 10.08 0.21
CA THR A 13 17.13 10.87 -0.89
C THR A 13 18.12 11.23 -2.01
N ALA A 14 19.40 10.87 -1.90
CA ALA A 14 20.36 11.11 -2.96
C ALA A 14 19.97 10.36 -4.26
N PRO A 15 20.11 10.98 -5.44
CA PRO A 15 19.83 10.34 -6.71
C PRO A 15 20.57 9.02 -6.88
N ALA A 16 19.92 8.02 -7.46
CA ALA A 16 20.54 6.74 -7.75
C ALA A 16 21.56 6.89 -8.89
N LYS A 17 22.68 6.17 -8.78
CA LYS A 17 23.66 6.11 -9.87
C LYS A 17 23.12 5.29 -11.04
N PRO A 18 23.44 5.62 -12.30
CA PRO A 18 22.99 4.86 -13.47
C PRO A 18 23.25 3.35 -13.38
N ALA A 19 24.39 2.94 -12.84
CA ALA A 19 24.71 1.52 -12.64
C ALA A 19 23.76 0.82 -11.67
N ALA A 20 23.32 1.50 -10.60
CA ALA A 20 22.36 0.93 -9.64
C ALA A 20 20.97 0.80 -10.27
N ILE A 21 20.54 1.79 -11.06
CA ILE A 21 19.28 1.74 -11.83
C ILE A 21 19.31 0.57 -12.80
N ALA A 22 20.39 0.42 -13.58
CA ALA A 22 20.55 -0.68 -14.52
C ALA A 22 20.54 -2.05 -13.81
N ALA A 23 21.21 -2.17 -12.67
CA ALA A 23 21.19 -3.41 -11.87
C ALA A 23 19.79 -3.75 -11.35
N ALA A 24 19.03 -2.75 -10.86
CA ALA A 24 17.65 -2.93 -10.43
C ALA A 24 16.73 -3.34 -11.60
N ARG A 25 16.93 -2.76 -12.77
CA ARG A 25 16.21 -3.14 -13.99
C ARG A 25 16.50 -4.57 -14.41
N ASN A 26 17.76 -4.98 -14.44
CA ASN A 26 18.14 -6.35 -14.76
C ASN A 26 17.53 -7.38 -13.79
N LYS A 27 17.48 -7.02 -12.50
CA LYS A 27 16.81 -7.83 -11.47
C LYS A 27 15.31 -7.93 -11.73
N LEU A 28 14.66 -6.83 -12.07
CA LEU A 28 13.24 -6.82 -12.43
C LEU A 28 12.98 -7.68 -13.67
N ASP A 29 13.76 -7.54 -14.73
CA ASP A 29 13.60 -8.30 -15.97
C ASP A 29 13.78 -9.81 -15.73
N ALA A 30 14.75 -10.20 -14.91
CA ALA A 30 14.94 -11.60 -14.52
C ALA A 30 13.74 -12.13 -13.74
N HIS A 31 13.21 -11.35 -12.81
CA HIS A 31 12.03 -11.69 -12.01
C HIS A 31 10.78 -11.80 -12.88
N VAL A 32 10.55 -10.88 -13.81
CA VAL A 32 9.43 -10.95 -14.77
C VAL A 32 9.48 -12.26 -15.55
N ARG A 33 10.65 -12.65 -16.09
CA ARG A 33 10.80 -13.94 -16.80
C ARG A 33 10.41 -15.14 -15.92
N GLU A 34 10.85 -15.14 -14.66
CA GLU A 34 10.51 -16.20 -13.71
C GLU A 34 9.00 -16.27 -13.45
N ILE A 35 8.38 -15.13 -13.14
CA ILE A 35 6.97 -15.06 -12.77
C ILE A 35 6.06 -15.36 -13.96
N VAL A 36 6.37 -14.84 -15.14
CA VAL A 36 5.61 -15.16 -16.37
C VAL A 36 5.74 -16.65 -16.70
N LYS A 37 6.96 -17.22 -16.65
CA LYS A 37 7.13 -18.67 -16.85
C LYS A 37 6.33 -19.48 -15.83
N TRP A 38 6.27 -19.05 -14.57
CA TRP A 38 5.50 -19.70 -13.53
C TRP A 38 3.99 -19.71 -13.81
N HIS A 39 3.41 -18.53 -14.10
CA HIS A 39 1.96 -18.41 -14.30
C HIS A 39 1.44 -18.99 -15.61
N PHE A 40 2.30 -19.12 -16.61
CA PHE A 40 1.94 -19.68 -17.93
C PHE A 40 2.48 -21.09 -18.17
N SER A 41 3.04 -21.74 -17.16
CA SER A 41 3.41 -23.16 -17.20
C SER A 41 2.18 -24.03 -16.92
N PRO A 42 1.91 -25.09 -17.72
CA PRO A 42 0.83 -26.05 -17.44
C PRO A 42 0.93 -26.73 -16.07
N ALA A 43 2.13 -26.83 -15.51
CA ALA A 43 2.39 -27.49 -14.23
C ALA A 43 2.15 -26.55 -13.01
N THR A 44 2.36 -25.25 -13.14
CA THR A 44 2.35 -24.32 -12.01
C THR A 44 1.30 -23.22 -12.13
N GLY A 45 0.93 -22.83 -13.34
CA GLY A 45 0.08 -21.67 -13.62
C GLY A 45 -1.35 -21.82 -13.13
N SER A 46 -2.03 -20.67 -12.98
CA SER A 46 -3.44 -20.66 -12.60
C SER A 46 -4.35 -21.00 -13.78
N PRO A 47 -5.53 -21.59 -13.53
CA PRO A 47 -6.50 -21.86 -14.58
C PRO A 47 -6.88 -20.61 -15.39
N PHE A 48 -6.99 -19.45 -14.74
CA PHE A 48 -7.31 -18.19 -15.41
C PHE A 48 -6.23 -17.82 -16.45
N TRP A 49 -4.96 -17.75 -16.06
CA TRP A 49 -3.90 -17.33 -16.98
C TRP A 49 -3.60 -18.33 -18.08
N LEU A 50 -3.78 -19.64 -17.82
CA LEU A 50 -3.65 -20.66 -18.85
C LEU A 50 -4.76 -20.58 -19.90
N ALA A 51 -6.00 -20.30 -19.47
CA ALA A 51 -7.13 -20.10 -20.39
C ALA A 51 -6.96 -18.80 -21.19
N TRP A 52 -6.55 -17.72 -20.51
CA TRP A 52 -6.29 -16.43 -21.16
C TRP A 52 -5.25 -16.56 -22.28
N ALA A 53 -4.11 -17.21 -22.03
CA ALA A 53 -3.06 -17.40 -23.03
C ALA A 53 -3.55 -18.18 -24.26
N LYS A 54 -4.42 -19.18 -24.06
CA LYS A 54 -5.05 -19.94 -25.16
C LYS A 54 -5.94 -19.03 -26.02
N GLN A 55 -6.72 -18.15 -25.39
CA GLN A 55 -7.58 -17.20 -26.10
C GLN A 55 -6.78 -16.11 -26.80
N ALA A 56 -5.72 -15.61 -26.19
CA ALA A 56 -4.84 -14.58 -26.73
C ALA A 56 -4.01 -15.06 -27.94
N GLY A 57 -3.91 -16.37 -28.17
CA GLY A 57 -3.22 -16.97 -29.31
C GLY A 57 -1.70 -16.87 -29.27
N TRP A 58 -1.09 -16.52 -28.12
CA TRP A 58 0.36 -16.46 -27.95
C TRP A 58 0.81 -17.01 -26.60
N ASN A 59 2.08 -17.37 -26.50
CA ASN A 59 2.66 -17.96 -25.30
C ASN A 59 3.53 -16.94 -24.56
N PRO A 60 3.04 -16.34 -23.46
CA PRO A 60 3.81 -15.35 -22.69
C PRO A 60 5.15 -15.86 -22.22
N ALA A 61 5.25 -17.11 -21.77
CA ALA A 61 6.51 -17.69 -21.29
C ALA A 61 7.62 -17.78 -22.36
N LYS A 62 7.24 -17.80 -23.65
CA LYS A 62 8.21 -17.77 -24.76
C LYS A 62 8.58 -16.37 -25.21
N VAL A 63 7.64 -15.44 -25.12
CA VAL A 63 7.75 -14.09 -25.72
C VAL A 63 8.31 -13.06 -24.72
N VAL A 64 7.86 -13.08 -23.49
CA VAL A 64 8.25 -12.08 -22.47
C VAL A 64 9.71 -12.32 -22.01
N LYS A 65 10.57 -11.33 -22.26
CA LYS A 65 12.00 -11.35 -21.90
C LYS A 65 12.35 -10.34 -20.81
N GLY A 66 11.49 -9.41 -20.52
CA GLY A 66 11.67 -8.38 -19.50
C GLY A 66 10.40 -7.60 -19.23
N PHE A 67 10.53 -6.57 -18.41
CA PHE A 67 9.40 -5.78 -17.93
C PHE A 67 8.66 -5.05 -19.05
N ASP A 68 9.40 -4.51 -20.04
CA ASP A 68 8.77 -3.78 -21.14
C ASP A 68 7.89 -4.69 -22.02
N ASP A 69 8.20 -5.97 -22.10
CA ASP A 69 7.35 -6.92 -22.83
C ASP A 69 5.97 -7.13 -22.18
N LEU A 70 5.79 -6.69 -20.92
CA LEU A 70 4.45 -6.69 -20.29
C LEU A 70 3.49 -5.73 -20.99
N LEU A 71 3.97 -4.77 -21.77
CA LEU A 71 3.14 -3.91 -22.64
C LEU A 71 2.36 -4.70 -23.72
N ARG A 72 2.74 -5.95 -23.97
CA ARG A 72 1.98 -6.87 -24.86
C ARG A 72 0.69 -7.38 -24.22
N PHE A 73 0.59 -7.34 -22.90
CA PHE A 73 -0.68 -7.62 -22.23
C PHE A 73 -1.60 -6.40 -22.33
N PRO A 74 -2.90 -6.59 -22.51
CA PRO A 74 -3.87 -5.51 -22.33
C PRO A 74 -3.81 -5.03 -20.88
N ASN A 75 -4.35 -3.86 -20.62
CA ASN A 75 -4.54 -3.42 -19.24
C ASN A 75 -5.43 -4.43 -18.52
N PHE A 76 -5.01 -4.82 -17.31
CA PHE A 76 -5.76 -5.72 -16.46
C PHE A 76 -7.10 -5.07 -16.07
N THR A 77 -8.20 -5.79 -16.20
CA THR A 77 -9.51 -5.28 -15.82
C THR A 77 -9.92 -5.74 -14.42
N ASP A 78 -10.44 -4.83 -13.65
CA ASP A 78 -10.97 -5.05 -12.30
C ASP A 78 -12.05 -6.14 -12.26
N ASP A 79 -12.84 -6.25 -13.33
CA ASP A 79 -13.99 -7.15 -13.40
C ASP A 79 -13.56 -8.62 -13.32
N TRP A 80 -12.38 -8.96 -13.81
CA TRP A 80 -11.84 -10.32 -13.64
C TRP A 80 -11.73 -10.75 -12.17
N LEU A 81 -11.46 -9.81 -11.26
CA LEU A 81 -11.35 -10.08 -9.82
C LEU A 81 -12.70 -10.00 -9.07
N ARG A 82 -13.77 -9.61 -9.75
CA ARG A 82 -15.13 -9.57 -9.21
C ARG A 82 -16.01 -10.70 -9.73
N ASP A 83 -15.89 -10.97 -11.02
CA ASP A 83 -16.81 -11.85 -11.74
C ASP A 83 -16.32 -13.29 -11.78
N GLU A 84 -15.00 -13.50 -11.77
CA GLU A 84 -14.41 -14.83 -11.75
C GLU A 84 -14.33 -15.40 -10.33
N GLN A 85 -14.50 -16.72 -10.23
CA GLN A 85 -14.31 -17.41 -8.95
C GLN A 85 -12.83 -17.34 -8.53
N PRO A 86 -12.51 -17.07 -7.24
CA PRO A 86 -11.13 -16.96 -6.75
C PRO A 86 -10.25 -18.16 -7.08
N GLU A 87 -10.85 -19.38 -7.13
CA GLU A 87 -10.16 -20.63 -7.44
C GLU A 87 -9.48 -20.60 -8.82
N ARG A 88 -10.03 -19.82 -9.75
CA ARG A 88 -9.43 -19.68 -11.09
C ARG A 88 -8.07 -18.98 -11.06
N PHE A 89 -7.81 -18.17 -10.04
CA PHE A 89 -6.54 -17.50 -9.83
C PHE A 89 -5.55 -18.32 -8.99
N VAL A 90 -5.99 -19.44 -8.39
CA VAL A 90 -5.11 -20.31 -7.59
C VAL A 90 -4.10 -21.01 -8.52
N PRO A 91 -2.79 -20.79 -8.37
CA PRO A 91 -1.79 -21.52 -9.11
C PRO A 91 -1.87 -23.02 -8.82
N LYS A 92 -1.77 -23.87 -9.86
CA LYS A 92 -1.82 -25.33 -9.70
C LYS A 92 -0.81 -25.86 -8.68
N ALA A 93 0.36 -25.23 -8.64
CA ALA A 93 1.39 -25.57 -7.64
C ALA A 93 0.94 -25.34 -6.19
N TYR A 94 -0.10 -24.53 -5.97
CA TYR A 94 -0.64 -24.21 -4.65
C TYR A 94 -2.04 -24.80 -4.40
N ALA A 95 -2.60 -25.53 -5.36
CA ALA A 95 -3.98 -26.02 -5.30
C ALA A 95 -4.31 -26.89 -4.07
N LYS A 96 -3.29 -27.54 -3.48
CA LYS A 96 -3.45 -28.38 -2.27
C LYS A 96 -3.15 -27.63 -0.97
N LYS A 97 -2.76 -26.34 -1.04
CA LYS A 97 -2.45 -25.53 0.14
C LYS A 97 -3.68 -24.68 0.49
N PRO A 98 -4.08 -24.62 1.77
CA PRO A 98 -5.10 -23.66 2.18
C PRO A 98 -4.65 -22.25 1.84
N TYR A 99 -5.56 -21.40 1.39
CA TYR A 99 -5.29 -20.02 1.01
C TYR A 99 -6.26 -19.07 1.68
N MET A 100 -5.88 -17.82 1.72
CA MET A 100 -6.71 -16.71 2.19
C MET A 100 -7.33 -16.01 0.99
N ILE A 101 -8.56 -15.51 1.14
CA ILE A 101 -9.18 -14.59 0.20
C ILE A 101 -9.17 -13.21 0.83
N PHE A 102 -8.43 -12.30 0.21
CA PHE A 102 -8.42 -10.89 0.59
C PHE A 102 -9.33 -10.08 -0.32
N GLU A 103 -10.07 -9.16 0.26
CA GLU A 103 -11.00 -8.31 -0.47
C GLU A 103 -10.60 -6.84 -0.41
N THR A 104 -10.91 -6.10 -1.47
CA THR A 104 -10.81 -4.63 -1.50
C THR A 104 -12.01 -3.98 -0.81
N GLY A 105 -12.00 -2.66 -0.70
CA GLY A 105 -13.04 -1.89 -0.02
C GLY A 105 -14.46 -2.01 -0.55
N GLY A 106 -14.66 -2.45 -1.81
CA GLY A 106 -15.99 -2.59 -2.40
C GLY A 106 -16.72 -1.24 -2.61
N THR A 107 -16.01 -0.17 -2.93
CA THR A 107 -16.60 1.17 -3.10
C THR A 107 -17.48 1.32 -4.33
N THR A 108 -17.32 0.45 -5.31
CA THR A 108 -18.00 0.54 -6.62
C THR A 108 -18.73 -0.75 -6.99
N GLY A 109 -19.19 -1.51 -6.00
CA GLY A 109 -19.89 -2.78 -6.21
C GLY A 109 -19.22 -3.94 -5.47
N MET A 110 -19.30 -5.16 -6.04
CA MET A 110 -18.67 -6.36 -5.47
C MET A 110 -17.17 -6.10 -5.24
N PRO A 111 -16.63 -6.41 -4.05
CA PRO A 111 -15.20 -6.27 -3.78
C PRO A 111 -14.37 -7.12 -4.74
N LYS A 112 -13.24 -6.58 -5.19
CA LYS A 112 -12.23 -7.39 -5.87
C LYS A 112 -11.65 -8.38 -4.89
N GLN A 113 -11.45 -9.62 -5.31
CA GLN A 113 -10.89 -10.70 -4.49
C GLN A 113 -9.49 -11.07 -4.96
N ARG A 114 -8.60 -11.32 -4.02
CA ARG A 114 -7.25 -11.81 -4.27
C ARG A 114 -6.97 -13.02 -3.41
N VAL A 115 -6.57 -14.12 -4.04
CA VAL A 115 -6.00 -15.28 -3.33
C VAL A 115 -4.59 -14.96 -2.85
N SER A 116 -4.23 -15.41 -1.66
CA SER A 116 -2.90 -15.16 -1.08
C SER A 116 -2.51 -16.22 -0.06
N TRP A 117 -1.20 -16.37 0.15
CA TRP A 117 -0.59 -17.25 1.16
C TRP A 117 0.34 -16.44 2.07
N THR A 118 1.46 -15.96 1.55
CA THR A 118 2.56 -15.35 2.33
C THR A 118 3.04 -13.99 1.82
N ASP A 119 2.58 -13.54 0.66
CA ASP A 119 3.04 -12.27 0.06
C ASP A 119 2.96 -11.07 1.03
N HIS A 120 1.88 -11.00 1.80
CA HIS A 120 1.68 -9.94 2.78
C HIS A 120 2.72 -9.92 3.91
N LEU A 121 3.34 -11.06 4.20
CA LEU A 121 4.40 -11.18 5.21
C LEU A 121 5.71 -10.55 4.68
N HIS A 122 6.03 -10.80 3.41
CA HIS A 122 7.24 -10.26 2.79
C HIS A 122 7.23 -8.73 2.74
N ASP A 123 6.12 -8.12 2.32
CA ASP A 123 6.00 -6.68 2.22
C ASP A 123 6.23 -6.00 3.57
N TYR A 124 5.66 -6.55 4.64
CA TYR A 124 5.73 -5.94 5.96
C TYR A 124 7.02 -6.30 6.72
N SER A 125 7.69 -7.40 6.38
CA SER A 125 9.07 -7.63 6.83
C SER A 125 10.02 -6.59 6.24
N GLU A 126 9.94 -6.32 4.94
CA GLU A 126 10.75 -5.27 4.29
C GLU A 126 10.40 -3.86 4.81
N PHE A 127 9.13 -3.59 5.08
CA PHE A 127 8.72 -2.33 5.69
C PHE A 127 9.31 -2.18 7.10
N SER A 128 9.35 -3.26 7.90
CA SER A 128 10.00 -3.26 9.21
C SER A 128 11.45 -2.74 9.16
N ASP A 129 12.20 -3.10 8.09
CA ASP A 129 13.59 -2.66 7.91
C ASP A 129 13.72 -1.16 7.55
N THR A 130 12.61 -0.51 7.21
CA THR A 130 12.57 0.93 6.95
C THR A 130 12.28 1.76 8.21
N LEU A 131 11.75 1.14 9.27
CA LEU A 131 11.31 1.81 10.47
C LEU A 131 12.47 2.03 11.46
N ASP A 132 12.62 3.26 11.93
CA ASP A 132 13.61 3.62 12.93
C ASP A 132 13.21 3.09 14.32
N ASP A 133 14.08 2.28 14.94
CA ASP A 133 13.84 1.63 16.23
C ASP A 133 13.63 2.62 17.39
N ARG A 134 14.05 3.89 17.26
CA ARG A 134 13.78 4.96 18.25
C ARG A 134 12.30 5.29 18.33
N TYR A 135 11.61 5.27 17.18
CA TYR A 135 10.20 5.64 17.06
C TYR A 135 9.28 4.42 16.94
N PHE A 136 9.80 3.33 16.44
CA PHE A 136 9.11 2.04 16.40
C PHE A 136 9.94 1.01 17.17
N PRO A 137 9.93 1.07 18.51
CA PRO A 137 10.85 0.26 19.33
C PRO A 137 10.61 -1.23 19.11
N ARG A 138 11.70 -2.00 19.11
CA ARG A 138 11.61 -3.46 19.15
C ARG A 138 11.07 -3.92 20.51
N ASN A 139 10.40 -5.06 20.54
CA ASN A 139 9.74 -5.63 21.73
C ASN A 139 8.60 -4.77 22.31
N ALA A 140 8.20 -3.68 21.64
CA ALA A 140 7.04 -2.89 21.99
C ALA A 140 5.79 -3.42 21.30
N HIS A 141 4.65 -3.21 21.93
CA HIS A 141 3.36 -3.57 21.34
C HIS A 141 2.85 -2.49 20.39
N TRP A 142 1.95 -2.92 19.54
CA TRP A 142 1.28 -2.10 18.52
C TRP A 142 -0.21 -2.02 18.82
N LEU A 143 -0.82 -0.92 18.43
CA LEU A 143 -2.27 -0.81 18.28
C LEU A 143 -2.60 -0.63 16.81
N MET A 144 -3.52 -1.44 16.31
CA MET A 144 -4.13 -1.28 15.01
C MET A 144 -5.55 -0.73 15.16
N ALA A 145 -5.71 0.57 14.97
CA ALA A 145 -6.99 1.28 14.91
C ALA A 145 -7.39 1.49 13.43
N GLY A 146 -7.70 0.40 12.76
CA GLY A 146 -8.00 0.39 11.33
C GLY A 146 -8.81 -0.84 10.92
N PRO A 147 -9.12 -1.00 9.61
CA PRO A 147 -9.96 -2.10 9.13
C PRO A 147 -9.37 -3.47 9.42
N THR A 148 -10.10 -4.33 10.15
CA THR A 148 -9.68 -5.68 10.52
C THR A 148 -10.41 -6.81 9.78
N GLY A 149 -11.44 -6.50 8.99
CA GLY A 149 -12.28 -7.45 8.26
C GLY A 149 -11.54 -8.28 7.18
N PRO A 150 -12.17 -8.63 6.06
CA PRO A 150 -11.62 -9.55 5.04
C PRO A 150 -10.49 -8.91 4.20
N ARG A 151 -9.64 -8.15 4.83
CA ARG A 151 -8.51 -7.44 4.24
C ARG A 151 -7.20 -7.98 4.77
N ARG A 152 -6.19 -8.00 3.91
CA ARG A 152 -4.84 -8.43 4.27
C ARG A 152 -4.20 -7.58 5.39
N LEU A 153 -4.70 -6.37 5.60
CA LEU A 153 -4.06 -5.36 6.44
C LEU A 153 -3.89 -5.81 7.89
N ARG A 154 -4.93 -6.43 8.49
CA ARG A 154 -4.84 -6.98 9.85
C ARG A 154 -3.68 -7.95 10.01
N LEU A 155 -3.62 -8.97 9.15
CA LEU A 155 -2.59 -10.01 9.22
C LEU A 155 -1.19 -9.43 8.98
N ALA A 156 -1.09 -8.46 8.08
CA ALA A 156 0.16 -7.80 7.74
C ALA A 156 0.71 -6.95 8.90
N ILE A 157 -0.16 -6.20 9.61
CA ILE A 157 0.26 -5.39 10.75
C ILE A 157 0.56 -6.26 11.97
N GLU A 158 -0.20 -7.31 12.21
CA GLU A 158 0.11 -8.30 13.23
C GLU A 158 1.50 -8.94 12.98
N HIS A 159 1.78 -9.31 11.73
CA HIS A 159 3.09 -9.80 11.34
C HIS A 159 4.20 -8.75 11.57
N LEU A 160 3.95 -7.49 11.20
CA LEU A 160 4.90 -6.39 11.44
C LEU A 160 5.24 -6.26 12.94
N ALA A 161 4.24 -6.29 13.82
CA ALA A 161 4.47 -6.26 15.25
C ALA A 161 5.32 -7.46 15.70
N ASN A 162 5.00 -8.66 15.22
CA ASN A 162 5.69 -9.90 15.58
C ASN A 162 7.15 -9.94 15.13
N VAL A 163 7.47 -9.52 13.89
CA VAL A 163 8.87 -9.47 13.42
C VAL A 163 9.70 -8.41 14.15
N ARG A 164 9.03 -7.48 14.82
CA ARG A 164 9.68 -6.50 15.69
C ARG A 164 9.72 -6.94 17.17
N GLY A 165 9.28 -8.17 17.47
CA GLY A 165 9.32 -8.75 18.81
C GLY A 165 8.17 -8.35 19.72
N GLY A 166 7.16 -7.63 19.20
CA GLY A 166 5.97 -7.21 19.93
C GLY A 166 4.72 -8.00 19.55
N SER A 167 3.59 -7.61 20.12
CA SER A 167 2.25 -8.09 19.77
C SER A 167 1.38 -6.93 19.29
N CYS A 168 0.29 -7.22 18.58
CA CYS A 168 -0.63 -6.20 18.09
C CYS A 168 -1.99 -6.31 18.79
N TYR A 169 -2.46 -5.21 19.34
CA TYR A 169 -3.86 -5.04 19.74
C TYR A 169 -4.66 -4.56 18.54
N HIS A 170 -5.89 -5.05 18.39
CA HIS A 170 -6.75 -4.72 17.26
C HIS A 170 -8.06 -4.12 17.74
N LEU A 171 -8.61 -3.21 16.95
CA LEU A 171 -9.98 -2.72 17.07
C LEU A 171 -10.77 -3.19 15.85
N ASP A 172 -12.07 -3.39 16.05
CA ASP A 172 -12.96 -3.67 14.93
C ASP A 172 -13.42 -2.36 14.30
N LEU A 173 -12.97 -2.12 13.07
CA LEU A 173 -13.42 -1.02 12.24
C LEU A 173 -13.95 -1.58 10.92
N ASP A 174 -15.26 -1.41 10.69
CA ASP A 174 -15.90 -1.76 9.42
C ASP A 174 -16.13 -0.51 8.54
N PRO A 175 -15.24 -0.24 7.58
CA PRO A 175 -15.41 0.91 6.71
C PRO A 175 -16.55 0.74 5.69
N ARG A 176 -17.03 -0.49 5.46
CA ARG A 176 -18.21 -0.73 4.59
C ARG A 176 -19.49 -0.24 5.30
N TRP A 177 -19.56 -0.47 6.60
CA TRP A 177 -20.67 0.05 7.41
C TRP A 177 -20.70 1.58 7.41
N VAL A 178 -19.56 2.22 7.66
CA VAL A 178 -19.44 3.69 7.61
C VAL A 178 -19.87 4.24 6.24
N LYS A 179 -19.42 3.65 5.14
CA LYS A 179 -19.83 4.06 3.79
C LYS A 179 -21.33 3.90 3.55
N ARG A 180 -21.91 2.83 4.04
CA ARG A 180 -23.36 2.59 3.95
C ARG A 180 -24.15 3.67 4.70
N LEU A 181 -23.73 4.02 5.92
CA LEU A 181 -24.36 5.08 6.71
C LEU A 181 -24.29 6.43 5.97
N ILE A 182 -23.11 6.81 5.49
CA ILE A 182 -22.91 8.06 4.74
C ILE A 182 -23.74 8.08 3.44
N GLY A 183 -23.74 6.96 2.70
CA GLY A 183 -24.54 6.84 1.47
C GLY A 183 -26.03 6.95 1.68
N LYS A 184 -26.51 6.71 2.92
CA LYS A 184 -27.92 6.91 3.34
C LYS A 184 -28.19 8.27 3.97
N GLY A 185 -27.17 9.11 4.16
CA GLY A 185 -27.28 10.38 4.89
C GLY A 185 -27.34 10.24 6.41
N GLU A 186 -27.02 9.05 6.95
CA GLU A 186 -27.05 8.75 8.39
C GLU A 186 -25.76 9.21 9.09
N TYR A 187 -25.42 10.48 8.93
CA TYR A 187 -24.14 11.05 9.41
C TYR A 187 -23.97 10.96 10.93
N ALA A 188 -25.04 11.15 11.69
CA ALA A 188 -24.98 11.07 13.15
C ALA A 188 -24.59 9.66 13.63
N GLN A 189 -25.06 8.61 12.95
CA GLN A 189 -24.68 7.23 13.27
C GLN A 189 -23.24 6.93 12.87
N ALA A 190 -22.78 7.46 11.71
CA ALA A 190 -21.40 7.33 11.28
C ALA A 190 -20.44 8.02 12.27
N GLU A 191 -20.82 9.18 12.78
CA GLU A 191 -20.08 9.91 13.82
C GLU A 191 -20.04 9.12 15.14
N ALA A 192 -21.18 8.64 15.62
CA ALA A 192 -21.25 7.82 16.84
C ALA A 192 -20.40 6.55 16.74
N TYR A 193 -20.33 5.94 15.56
CA TYR A 193 -19.45 4.78 15.33
C TYR A 193 -17.97 5.16 15.36
N LYS A 194 -17.61 6.29 14.76
CA LYS A 194 -16.23 6.83 14.82
C LYS A 194 -15.83 7.09 16.27
N GLU A 195 -16.68 7.75 17.06
CA GLU A 195 -16.46 8.01 18.48
C GLU A 195 -16.25 6.72 19.28
N HIS A 196 -17.06 5.70 19.02
CA HIS A 196 -16.90 4.39 19.65
C HIS A 196 -15.53 3.75 19.36
N VAL A 197 -15.05 3.82 18.12
CA VAL A 197 -13.71 3.32 17.74
C VAL A 197 -12.61 4.10 18.46
N VAL A 198 -12.74 5.42 18.53
CA VAL A 198 -11.80 6.32 19.22
C VAL A 198 -11.77 6.03 20.73
N ASP A 199 -12.94 5.83 21.35
CA ASP A 199 -13.04 5.47 22.77
C ASP A 199 -12.30 4.16 23.10
N GLN A 200 -12.49 3.13 22.27
CA GLN A 200 -11.77 1.87 22.44
C GLN A 200 -10.27 2.05 22.33
N ALA A 201 -9.80 2.80 21.30
CA ALA A 201 -8.38 3.06 21.10
C ALA A 201 -7.74 3.76 22.29
N ILE A 202 -8.35 4.85 22.75
CA ILE A 202 -7.85 5.63 23.90
C ILE A 202 -7.89 4.79 25.19
N THR A 203 -8.94 4.00 25.40
CA THR A 203 -9.05 3.10 26.56
C THR A 203 -7.91 2.09 26.59
N ILE A 204 -7.61 1.44 25.46
CA ILE A 204 -6.48 0.50 25.36
C ILE A 204 -5.15 1.21 25.67
N LEU A 205 -4.90 2.36 25.05
CA LEU A 205 -3.66 3.11 25.22
C LEU A 205 -3.46 3.59 26.66
N ARG A 206 -4.52 3.98 27.36
CA ARG A 206 -4.47 4.37 28.79
C ARG A 206 -4.11 3.22 29.72
N HIS A 207 -4.58 2.00 29.40
CA HIS A 207 -4.39 0.83 30.25
C HIS A 207 -3.16 -0.01 29.89
N ARG A 208 -2.62 0.09 28.66
CA ARG A 208 -1.50 -0.72 28.16
C ARG A 208 -0.26 0.14 27.93
N LYS A 209 0.68 0.12 28.89
CA LYS A 209 1.82 1.04 28.91
C LYS A 209 2.95 0.71 27.92
N ASN A 210 2.98 -0.50 27.34
CA ASN A 210 4.02 -0.92 26.40
C ASN A 210 3.56 -0.84 24.92
N ILE A 211 2.51 -0.07 24.63
CA ILE A 211 2.10 0.21 23.25
C ILE A 211 2.79 1.51 22.82
N HIS A 212 3.74 1.40 21.89
CA HIS A 212 4.52 2.55 21.39
C HIS A 212 4.32 2.82 19.90
N SER A 213 3.67 1.92 19.19
CA SER A 213 3.46 2.01 17.75
C SER A 213 1.98 1.92 17.42
N LEU A 214 1.53 2.76 16.51
CA LEU A 214 0.13 2.85 16.09
C LEU A 214 0.02 2.74 14.57
N PHE A 215 -0.90 1.88 14.10
CA PHE A 215 -1.46 1.98 12.75
C PHE A 215 -2.86 2.57 12.85
N THR A 216 -3.14 3.58 12.01
CA THR A 216 -4.51 4.14 11.91
C THR A 216 -4.71 4.84 10.57
N THR A 217 -5.86 5.50 10.41
CA THR A 217 -6.13 6.43 9.29
C THR A 217 -5.99 7.87 9.78
N PRO A 218 -5.74 8.84 8.89
CA PRO A 218 -5.62 10.23 9.28
C PRO A 218 -6.78 10.74 10.13
N LYS A 219 -8.02 10.49 9.73
CA LYS A 219 -9.22 10.97 10.46
C LYS A 219 -9.37 10.37 11.86
N ILE A 220 -9.05 9.10 12.04
CA ILE A 220 -9.06 8.48 13.38
C ILE A 220 -7.91 9.04 14.21
N LEU A 221 -6.75 9.29 13.61
CA LEU A 221 -5.61 9.90 14.29
C LEU A 221 -5.95 11.30 14.82
N GLU A 222 -6.55 12.14 13.99
CA GLU A 222 -7.04 13.47 14.37
C GLU A 222 -8.04 13.39 15.51
N ALA A 223 -9.09 12.57 15.38
CA ALA A 223 -10.13 12.40 16.41
C ALA A 223 -9.57 11.87 17.74
N MET A 224 -8.55 11.02 17.72
CA MET A 224 -7.86 10.61 18.95
C MET A 224 -7.09 11.78 19.57
N ALA A 225 -6.39 12.57 18.76
CA ALA A 225 -5.57 13.69 19.22
C ALA A 225 -6.39 14.86 19.78
N GLU A 226 -7.60 15.09 19.27
CA GLU A 226 -8.55 16.06 19.84
C GLU A 226 -8.92 15.75 21.32
N ARG A 227 -8.77 14.49 21.72
CA ARG A 227 -9.19 14.01 23.04
C ARG A 227 -8.04 13.73 24.01
N THR A 228 -6.82 13.55 23.47
CA THR A 228 -5.65 13.23 24.29
C THR A 228 -4.35 13.37 23.51
N SER A 229 -3.25 13.71 24.21
CA SER A 229 -1.91 13.66 23.62
C SER A 229 -1.49 12.20 23.40
N LEU A 230 -1.32 11.80 22.14
CA LEU A 230 -0.84 10.46 21.81
C LEU A 230 0.62 10.23 22.24
N PRO A 231 1.55 11.19 22.04
CA PRO A 231 2.88 11.10 22.63
C PRO A 231 2.85 11.05 24.17
N GLY A 232 1.91 11.75 24.79
CA GLY A 232 1.67 11.71 26.24
C GLY A 232 1.20 10.33 26.74
N LEU A 233 0.52 9.56 25.91
CA LEU A 233 0.15 8.16 26.17
C LEU A 233 1.27 7.15 25.84
N GLY A 234 2.43 7.62 25.36
CA GLY A 234 3.60 6.79 25.07
C GLY A 234 3.75 6.35 23.62
N ILE A 235 2.92 6.85 22.70
CA ILE A 235 3.08 6.59 21.26
C ILE A 235 4.32 7.35 20.75
N LYS A 236 5.21 6.61 20.10
CA LYS A 236 6.46 7.11 19.54
C LYS A 236 6.45 7.10 18.00
N GLY A 237 5.71 6.17 17.38
CA GLY A 237 5.61 6.06 15.94
C GLY A 237 4.20 5.75 15.49
N VAL A 238 3.77 6.43 14.45
CA VAL A 238 2.47 6.23 13.80
C VAL A 238 2.68 6.02 12.32
N PHE A 239 2.11 4.97 11.75
CA PHE A 239 1.98 4.89 10.32
C PHE A 239 0.51 4.88 9.89
N CYS A 240 0.23 5.59 8.81
CA CYS A 240 -1.10 5.74 8.26
C CYS A 240 -1.17 5.26 6.81
N GLY A 241 -2.33 4.73 6.44
CA GLY A 241 -2.62 4.35 5.06
C GLY A 241 -4.13 4.36 4.80
N GLY A 242 -4.49 4.11 3.55
CA GLY A 242 -5.89 3.89 3.15
C GLY A 242 -6.64 5.12 2.66
N THR A 243 -6.07 6.32 2.75
CA THR A 243 -6.61 7.56 2.15
C THR A 243 -5.51 8.38 1.49
N SER A 244 -5.89 9.26 0.56
CA SER A 244 -4.96 10.25 0.03
C SER A 244 -4.53 11.21 1.15
N MET A 245 -3.26 11.60 1.13
CA MET A 245 -2.69 12.54 2.10
C MET A 245 -1.99 13.66 1.34
N THR A 246 -2.51 14.88 1.45
CA THR A 246 -1.83 16.04 0.89
C THR A 246 -0.63 16.44 1.75
N PRO A 247 0.36 17.16 1.20
CA PRO A 247 1.47 17.69 1.96
C PRO A 247 1.05 18.49 3.21
N GLN A 248 -0.06 19.24 3.11
CA GLN A 248 -0.60 20.02 4.22
C GLN A 248 -1.12 19.13 5.35
N VAL A 249 -1.88 18.06 5.00
CA VAL A 249 -2.39 17.08 5.98
C VAL A 249 -1.21 16.37 6.65
N VAL A 250 -0.22 15.94 5.88
CA VAL A 250 0.95 15.25 6.42
C VAL A 250 1.73 16.12 7.39
N ARG A 251 1.95 17.39 7.04
CA ARG A 251 2.58 18.36 7.93
C ARG A 251 1.79 18.54 9.21
N PHE A 252 0.48 18.78 9.11
CA PHE A 252 -0.41 18.95 10.25
C PHE A 252 -0.36 17.73 11.19
N LEU A 253 -0.45 16.51 10.64
CA LEU A 253 -0.37 15.28 11.43
C LEU A 253 0.98 15.14 12.14
N ALA A 254 2.08 15.45 11.47
CA ALA A 254 3.42 15.29 12.03
C ALA A 254 3.77 16.36 13.07
N GLU A 255 3.44 17.62 12.79
CA GLU A 255 3.88 18.76 13.62
C GLU A 255 2.88 19.08 14.75
N GLU A 256 1.57 19.01 14.47
CA GLU A 256 0.53 19.43 15.40
C GLU A 256 -0.10 18.23 16.12
N VAL A 257 -0.66 17.28 15.38
CA VAL A 257 -1.36 16.10 15.93
C VAL A 257 -0.40 15.20 16.75
N LEU A 258 0.81 14.98 16.24
CA LEU A 258 1.86 14.22 16.93
C LEU A 258 2.88 15.11 17.66
N GLU A 259 2.60 16.40 17.79
CA GLU A 259 3.38 17.39 18.57
C GLU A 259 4.86 17.44 18.16
N GLY A 260 5.22 16.99 16.95
CA GLY A 260 6.61 16.82 16.53
C GLY A 260 7.42 15.83 17.38
N LYS A 261 6.78 15.07 18.29
CA LYS A 261 7.41 14.15 19.25
C LYS A 261 7.37 12.68 18.80
N ALA A 262 6.36 12.30 18.02
CA ALA A 262 6.26 10.98 17.41
C ALA A 262 6.54 11.04 15.90
N LEU A 263 7.12 9.96 15.34
CA LEU A 263 7.38 9.87 13.91
C LEU A 263 6.10 9.48 13.15
N PHE A 264 5.74 10.27 12.15
CA PHE A 264 4.67 9.96 11.20
C PHE A 264 5.25 9.32 9.94
N VAL A 265 4.72 8.15 9.54
CA VAL A 265 5.12 7.42 8.34
C VAL A 265 3.89 7.18 7.47
N PRO A 266 3.70 7.91 6.37
CA PRO A 266 2.64 7.64 5.42
C PRO A 266 2.96 6.37 4.61
N THR A 267 1.92 5.62 4.23
CA THR A 267 2.05 4.43 3.39
C THR A 267 1.03 4.44 2.27
N TYR A 268 1.42 3.91 1.12
CA TYR A 268 0.54 3.70 -0.02
C TYR A 268 0.46 2.22 -0.35
N GLY A 269 -0.74 1.70 -0.41
CA GLY A 269 -0.92 0.30 -0.73
C GLY A 269 -2.37 -0.12 -0.79
N ASN A 270 -2.57 -1.27 -1.39
CA ASN A 270 -3.88 -1.89 -1.48
C ASN A 270 -3.77 -3.42 -1.44
N THR A 271 -4.92 -4.08 -1.46
CA THR A 271 -5.00 -5.55 -1.44
C THR A 271 -4.27 -6.21 -2.62
N LEU A 272 -4.19 -5.54 -3.77
CA LEU A 272 -3.64 -6.12 -5.00
C LEU A 272 -2.13 -5.96 -5.11
N MET A 273 -1.58 -4.82 -4.70
CA MET A 273 -0.15 -4.54 -4.73
C MET A 273 0.59 -5.06 -3.49
N GLY A 274 0.07 -4.74 -2.34
CA GLY A 274 0.79 -4.80 -1.08
C GLY A 274 1.10 -3.42 -0.54
N LEU A 275 2.35 -3.16 -0.16
CA LEU A 275 2.77 -1.93 0.50
C LEU A 275 3.93 -1.27 -0.26
N ALA A 276 3.73 -0.02 -0.66
CA ALA A 276 4.80 0.86 -1.10
C ALA A 276 5.30 1.70 0.10
N CYS A 277 6.61 1.72 0.29
CA CYS A 277 7.25 2.46 1.37
C CYS A 277 7.46 3.91 0.99
N SER A 278 7.24 4.84 1.94
CA SER A 278 7.51 6.26 1.72
C SER A 278 8.99 6.62 1.96
N ARG A 279 9.44 7.66 1.27
CA ARG A 279 10.65 8.39 1.69
C ARG A 279 10.40 9.05 3.04
N PRO A 280 11.46 9.32 3.84
CA PRO A 280 11.34 10.19 5.01
C PRO A 280 10.75 11.54 4.62
N LEU A 281 9.78 12.01 5.38
CA LEU A 281 9.16 13.31 5.16
C LEU A 281 10.17 14.45 5.36
N SER A 282 10.10 15.48 4.53
CA SER A 282 11.02 16.60 4.56
C SER A 282 10.32 17.93 4.27
N ALA A 283 10.49 18.89 5.17
CA ALA A 283 10.05 20.27 4.94
C ALA A 283 10.76 20.91 3.73
N LYS A 284 11.98 20.47 3.39
CA LYS A 284 12.72 20.93 2.20
C LYS A 284 12.09 20.48 0.90
N GLU A 285 11.39 19.35 0.92
CA GLU A 285 10.62 18.81 -0.20
C GLU A 285 9.13 19.21 -0.13
N GLY A 286 8.80 20.25 0.67
CA GLY A 286 7.44 20.75 0.80
C GLY A 286 6.46 19.75 1.42
N TRP A 287 6.95 18.78 2.21
CA TRP A 287 6.15 17.69 2.79
C TRP A 287 5.53 16.74 1.76
N SER A 288 6.00 16.78 0.49
CA SER A 288 5.57 15.85 -0.54
C SER A 288 5.80 14.40 -0.11
N VAL A 289 4.80 13.56 -0.30
CA VAL A 289 4.86 12.14 0.07
C VAL A 289 5.24 11.31 -1.14
N ILE A 290 6.43 10.74 -1.12
CA ILE A 290 6.96 9.97 -2.25
C ILE A 290 7.05 8.51 -1.86
N TYR A 291 6.39 7.65 -2.64
CA TYR A 291 6.33 6.21 -2.40
C TYR A 291 7.13 5.43 -3.44
N HIS A 292 7.69 4.31 -3.01
CA HIS A 292 8.38 3.34 -3.88
C HIS A 292 7.77 1.95 -3.70
N ALA A 293 7.42 1.34 -4.83
CA ALA A 293 6.86 -0.02 -4.84
C ALA A 293 7.87 -1.06 -4.32
N PRO A 294 7.42 -2.21 -3.79
CA PRO A 294 8.29 -3.30 -3.33
C PRO A 294 8.84 -4.11 -4.53
N GLN A 295 9.65 -3.44 -5.39
CA GLN A 295 10.26 -4.07 -6.56
C GLN A 295 11.28 -5.16 -6.14
N PRO A 296 11.31 -6.34 -6.77
CA PRO A 296 10.65 -6.66 -8.04
C PRO A 296 9.24 -7.26 -7.93
N ARG A 297 8.68 -7.46 -6.72
CA ARG A 297 7.36 -8.12 -6.52
C ARG A 297 6.18 -7.27 -6.99
N ALA A 298 6.32 -5.96 -6.97
CA ALA A 298 5.37 -5.04 -7.58
C ALA A 298 6.09 -3.82 -8.15
N THR A 299 5.47 -3.19 -9.14
CA THR A 299 5.95 -1.93 -9.72
C THR A 299 4.83 -0.92 -9.79
N LEU A 300 5.19 0.36 -9.69
CA LEU A 300 4.32 1.49 -9.94
C LEU A 300 4.93 2.31 -11.08
N ARG A 301 4.13 2.61 -12.08
CA ARG A 301 4.46 3.54 -13.16
C ARG A 301 3.48 4.70 -13.13
N VAL A 302 3.90 5.86 -13.58
CA VAL A 302 3.02 7.00 -13.83
C VAL A 302 2.97 7.20 -15.34
N VAL A 303 1.81 6.90 -15.92
CA VAL A 303 1.63 6.81 -17.37
C VAL A 303 0.71 7.92 -17.89
N GLU A 304 0.86 8.24 -19.17
CA GLU A 304 -0.03 9.15 -19.87
C GLU A 304 -1.48 8.62 -19.83
N PRO A 305 -2.47 9.41 -19.38
CA PRO A 305 -3.84 8.90 -19.23
C PRO A 305 -4.46 8.39 -20.53
N ASN A 306 -4.13 9.02 -21.66
CA ASN A 306 -4.67 8.67 -22.99
C ASN A 306 -3.78 7.69 -23.77
N GLU A 307 -2.54 7.46 -23.30
CA GLU A 307 -1.59 6.54 -23.92
C GLU A 307 -0.82 5.77 -22.83
N PRO A 308 -1.47 4.82 -22.12
CA PRO A 308 -0.90 4.16 -20.93
C PRO A 308 0.29 3.23 -21.23
N THR A 309 0.78 3.21 -22.44
CA THR A 309 2.06 2.58 -22.83
C THR A 309 3.26 3.49 -22.58
N ARG A 310 3.04 4.80 -22.42
CA ARG A 310 4.09 5.80 -22.21
C ARG A 310 4.12 6.30 -20.78
N ASP A 311 5.32 6.40 -20.22
CA ASP A 311 5.53 7.11 -18.95
C ASP A 311 5.47 8.62 -19.17
N VAL A 312 4.92 9.35 -18.20
CA VAL A 312 5.06 10.81 -18.15
C VAL A 312 6.51 11.21 -17.83
N ALA A 313 6.87 12.45 -18.10
CA ALA A 313 8.17 13.00 -17.68
C ALA A 313 8.29 13.03 -16.16
N TYR A 314 9.51 13.03 -15.63
CA TYR A 314 9.72 13.27 -14.19
C TYR A 314 9.17 14.63 -13.77
N GLY A 315 8.47 14.68 -12.64
CA GLY A 315 7.77 15.86 -12.15
C GLY A 315 6.41 16.10 -12.79
N ALA A 316 6.02 15.33 -13.81
CA ALA A 316 4.68 15.43 -14.41
C ALA A 316 3.68 14.50 -13.71
N TRP A 317 2.40 14.88 -13.75
CA TRP A 317 1.27 14.12 -13.29
C TRP A 317 0.80 13.13 -14.36
N GLY A 318 0.39 11.96 -13.94
CA GLY A 318 -0.22 10.96 -14.81
C GLY A 318 -0.98 9.91 -14.01
N ARG A 319 -1.56 8.97 -14.70
CA ARG A 319 -2.30 7.87 -14.07
C ARG A 319 -1.36 6.82 -13.51
N VAL A 320 -1.67 6.28 -12.35
CA VAL A 320 -0.88 5.20 -11.75
C VAL A 320 -1.21 3.87 -12.44
N GLU A 321 -0.19 3.21 -12.97
CA GLU A 321 -0.25 1.82 -13.45
C GLU A 321 0.46 0.91 -12.46
N LEU A 322 -0.25 -0.09 -11.97
CA LEU A 322 0.24 -1.09 -11.03
C LEU A 322 0.48 -2.43 -11.73
N THR A 323 1.63 -3.06 -11.46
CA THR A 323 1.87 -4.45 -11.83
C THR A 323 2.26 -5.25 -10.60
N THR A 324 1.64 -6.42 -10.37
CA THR A 324 1.99 -7.35 -9.29
C THR A 324 2.60 -8.61 -9.87
N LEU A 325 3.78 -8.97 -9.39
CA LEU A 325 4.67 -10.00 -9.92
C LEU A 325 5.07 -10.99 -8.82
N THR A 326 4.15 -11.83 -8.37
CA THR A 326 4.46 -12.85 -7.37
C THR A 326 4.02 -14.24 -7.83
N LYS A 327 4.55 -15.30 -7.20
CA LYS A 327 4.10 -16.67 -7.50
C LYS A 327 2.66 -16.94 -7.03
N GLU A 328 2.17 -16.12 -6.09
CA GLU A 328 0.80 -16.21 -5.59
C GLU A 328 -0.18 -15.49 -6.51
N PHE A 329 0.26 -14.35 -7.08
CA PHE A 329 -0.61 -13.48 -7.84
C PHE A 329 0.15 -12.76 -8.96
N PHE A 330 -0.35 -12.86 -10.18
CA PHE A 330 0.16 -12.15 -11.35
C PHE A 330 -0.94 -11.21 -11.88
N MET A 331 -0.63 -9.92 -11.88
CA MET A 331 -1.54 -8.89 -12.35
C MET A 331 -0.72 -7.85 -13.14
N PRO A 332 -0.63 -8.00 -14.46
CA PRO A 332 0.09 -7.03 -15.28
C PRO A 332 -0.79 -5.80 -15.55
N ARG A 333 -0.20 -4.61 -15.45
CA ARG A 333 -0.73 -3.38 -16.01
C ARG A 333 -2.16 -2.99 -15.59
N LEU A 334 -2.46 -3.04 -14.31
CA LEU A 334 -3.72 -2.48 -13.80
C LEU A 334 -3.61 -0.94 -13.78
N LEU A 335 -4.50 -0.27 -14.48
CA LEU A 335 -4.66 1.18 -14.34
C LEU A 335 -5.47 1.47 -13.08
N GLU A 336 -4.78 1.99 -12.06
CA GLU A 336 -5.41 2.38 -10.81
C GLU A 336 -6.35 3.57 -10.98
N ARG A 337 -7.17 3.82 -9.96
CA ARG A 337 -8.03 5.00 -9.90
C ARG A 337 -7.32 6.20 -9.34
N ASP A 338 -6.00 6.12 -9.25
CA ASP A 338 -5.16 7.15 -8.69
C ASP A 338 -4.34 7.80 -9.79
N GLU A 339 -4.02 9.07 -9.58
CA GLU A 339 -3.00 9.83 -10.29
C GLU A 339 -1.89 10.20 -9.31
N ALA A 340 -0.69 10.38 -9.84
CA ALA A 340 0.48 10.74 -9.05
C ALA A 340 1.48 11.54 -9.91
N MET A 341 2.43 12.17 -9.25
CA MET A 341 3.58 12.78 -9.92
C MET A 341 4.73 11.77 -9.99
N ARG A 342 5.32 11.57 -11.17
CA ARG A 342 6.48 10.69 -11.35
C ARG A 342 7.73 11.27 -10.69
N ARG A 343 8.45 10.46 -9.93
CA ARG A 343 9.67 10.86 -9.23
C ARG A 343 10.85 9.97 -9.59
N GLU A 344 12.03 10.61 -9.61
CA GLU A 344 13.31 9.98 -9.96
C GLU A 344 13.75 8.91 -8.95
N PRO A 345 14.49 7.88 -9.41
CA PRO A 345 15.13 6.89 -8.56
C PRO A 345 16.10 7.49 -7.55
N ILE A 346 16.17 6.90 -6.35
CA ILE A 346 17.13 7.27 -5.32
C ILE A 346 18.00 6.07 -4.91
N VAL A 347 19.10 6.33 -4.21
CA VAL A 347 20.06 5.29 -3.80
C VAL A 347 19.38 4.11 -3.13
N ARG A 348 18.44 4.35 -2.23
CA ARG A 348 17.71 3.29 -1.51
C ARG A 348 16.75 2.51 -2.40
N TRP A 349 16.09 3.19 -3.33
CA TRP A 349 15.15 2.62 -4.28
C TRP A 349 15.56 3.07 -5.69
N PRO A 350 16.44 2.29 -6.36
CA PRO A 350 16.96 2.64 -7.68
C PRO A 350 15.94 2.38 -8.81
N TRP A 351 14.67 2.74 -8.55
CA TRP A 351 13.54 2.73 -9.48
C TRP A 351 12.61 3.89 -9.17
N ASP A 352 11.72 4.19 -10.10
CA ASP A 352 10.83 5.35 -10.01
C ASP A 352 9.97 5.35 -8.75
N GLY A 353 9.72 6.54 -8.23
CA GLY A 353 8.76 6.81 -7.18
C GLY A 353 7.50 7.46 -7.72
N VAL A 354 6.43 7.41 -6.92
CA VAL A 354 5.17 8.11 -7.16
C VAL A 354 4.90 9.07 -6.00
N ALA A 355 4.63 10.34 -6.32
CA ALA A 355 4.45 11.37 -5.31
C ALA A 355 3.01 11.87 -5.27
N ASP A 356 2.58 12.25 -4.05
CA ASP A 356 1.33 12.98 -3.79
C ASP A 356 0.11 12.29 -4.42
N VAL A 357 0.05 10.96 -4.22
CA VAL A 357 -0.99 10.09 -4.78
C VAL A 357 -2.37 10.56 -4.35
N ARG A 358 -3.25 10.74 -5.33
CA ARG A 358 -4.63 11.18 -5.13
C ARG A 358 -5.57 10.51 -6.14
N PRO A 359 -6.89 10.54 -5.92
CA PRO A 359 -7.84 9.98 -6.87
C PRO A 359 -7.70 10.62 -8.25
N PHE A 360 -7.74 9.80 -9.31
CA PHE A 360 -7.65 10.27 -10.69
C PHE A 360 -8.82 11.21 -11.02
N GLY A 361 -8.51 12.37 -11.57
CA GLY A 361 -9.49 13.42 -11.86
C GLY A 361 -9.85 14.29 -10.65
N ALA A 362 -9.08 14.26 -9.56
CA ALA A 362 -9.27 15.08 -8.37
C ALA A 362 -9.36 16.58 -8.69
N SER A 363 -8.62 17.04 -9.68
CA SER A 363 -8.65 18.42 -10.15
C SER A 363 -9.96 18.82 -10.84
N SER A 364 -10.82 17.86 -11.23
CA SER A 364 -12.10 18.10 -11.92
C SER A 364 -13.33 18.13 -11.01
N GLY A 365 -13.19 18.05 -9.70
CA GLY A 365 -14.25 18.29 -8.71
C GLY A 365 -15.28 17.17 -8.51
N LYS A 366 -15.07 15.96 -9.03
CA LYS A 366 -15.99 14.83 -8.87
C LYS A 366 -15.34 13.67 -8.10
N ILE A 367 -15.13 13.85 -6.79
CA ILE A 367 -14.55 12.75 -6.00
C ILE A 367 -15.35 12.50 -4.74
N ILE A 368 -15.68 11.21 -4.53
CA ILE A 368 -16.09 10.69 -3.23
C ILE A 368 -14.84 10.11 -2.58
N GLU A 369 -14.16 10.90 -1.75
CA GLU A 369 -13.05 10.40 -0.94
C GLU A 369 -13.52 9.33 0.05
N GLY A 370 -12.60 8.40 0.36
CA GLY A 370 -12.82 7.44 1.43
C GLY A 370 -12.97 8.15 2.78
N VAL A 371 -14.08 7.89 3.47
CA VAL A 371 -14.50 8.60 4.69
C VAL A 371 -14.09 7.81 5.94
N TYR A 372 -12.81 7.44 6.05
CA TYR A 372 -12.30 6.85 7.31
C TYR A 372 -10.79 7.05 7.46
#